data_12425ca20d78d8f499c1434766004138
#
_entry.id   12425ca20d78d8f499c1434766004138
#
_cell.length_a   1.000
_cell.length_b   1.000
_cell.length_c   1.000
_cell.angle_alpha   90.00
_cell.angle_beta   90.00
_cell.angle_gamma   90.00
#
_symmetry.space_group_name_H-M   'P 1'
#
loop_
_entity.id
_entity.type
_entity.pdbx_description
1 polymer ?
#
loop_
_entity_poly.entity_id
_entity_poly.type
_entity_poly.pdbx_seq_one_letter_code
_entity_poly.pdbx_strand_id
1 'polypeptide(L)'
;HYNPANTNSVDMWSDTCPANICSNGSDRLTLLEKSNLNTHYFFFSSGLEAERDITLIQEFFITMIEQNMSTEMQEHWKEHLHFIPTPVSELDNWIEDRILGTYAFSIDRFQRIKQAGYLGNPAGFTGFYMNFLAHEVTYQDYEWNALNEDPTTYDEVSVFEKEYYTGGWASTIETIVEFPNLNQLNNYSGMSIELLRGCPDANGNYSDQGCDDYDRKARMFICDEDGSNCNEAARWITPFDRQPHHLTDISPFISMLKPGGNKLIKFQESGWPNSLLTMNFRFYHGQDLENTPQNFQPLWVGTIPFNPEFDQNTPPMVFEVPENATKVEFVSYITGHGWGSNGTFNCAEFCNSKHIFTVNGGVYEFENDHPEAGALDYCMQPATILKGVKPNQY
;
A
#
# COMPACT_ATOMS: atom_id res chain seq x y z
N HIS A 1 -21.71 10.64 6.67
CA HIS A 1 -22.77 11.59 6.98
C HIS A 1 -23.77 11.00 7.97
N TYR A 2 -24.49 11.85 8.70
CA TYR A 2 -25.55 11.48 9.62
C TYR A 2 -26.91 11.43 8.90
N ASN A 3 -27.63 10.35 9.07
CA ASN A 3 -28.99 10.15 8.56
C ASN A 3 -29.95 9.81 9.71
N PRO A 4 -30.76 10.76 10.18
CA PRO A 4 -31.67 10.53 11.31
C PRO A 4 -32.78 9.53 11.02
N ALA A 5 -33.05 9.23 9.76
CA ALA A 5 -34.04 8.22 9.35
C ALA A 5 -33.46 6.79 9.37
N ASN A 6 -32.13 6.64 9.58
CA ASN A 6 -31.47 5.34 9.62
C ASN A 6 -30.99 5.04 11.05
N THR A 7 -31.57 4.00 11.66
CA THR A 7 -31.25 3.62 13.03
C THR A 7 -29.76 3.36 13.26
N ASN A 8 -29.07 2.69 12.32
CA ASN A 8 -27.64 2.44 12.44
C ASN A 8 -26.83 3.74 12.41
N SER A 9 -27.27 4.74 11.62
CA SER A 9 -26.63 6.05 11.61
C SER A 9 -26.83 6.78 12.92
N VAL A 10 -28.03 6.75 13.50
CA VAL A 10 -28.32 7.34 14.81
C VAL A 10 -27.50 6.68 15.90
N ASP A 11 -27.45 5.36 15.92
CA ASP A 11 -26.72 4.57 16.91
C ASP A 11 -25.21 4.83 16.85
N MET A 12 -24.64 5.01 15.65
CA MET A 12 -23.22 5.32 15.47
C MET A 12 -22.80 6.63 16.17
N TRP A 13 -23.70 7.59 16.24
CA TRP A 13 -23.43 8.92 16.82
C TRP A 13 -23.97 9.07 18.26
N SER A 14 -24.46 8.00 18.85
CA SER A 14 -24.91 7.99 20.23
C SER A 14 -23.80 7.62 21.22
N ASP A 15 -23.93 8.05 22.47
CA ASP A 15 -23.01 7.69 23.56
C ASP A 15 -23.02 6.18 23.85
N THR A 16 -24.05 5.50 23.40
CA THR A 16 -24.29 4.06 23.63
C THR A 16 -24.21 3.25 22.33
N CYS A 17 -23.34 3.65 21.41
CA CYS A 17 -23.22 2.96 20.14
C CYS A 17 -23.05 1.45 20.34
N PRO A 18 -23.95 0.62 19.79
CA PRO A 18 -23.91 -0.82 19.97
C PRO A 18 -22.61 -1.44 19.45
N ALA A 19 -22.12 -2.49 20.12
CA ALA A 19 -20.86 -3.15 19.77
C ALA A 19 -20.82 -3.72 18.34
N ASN A 20 -21.94 -4.01 17.71
CA ASN A 20 -22.03 -4.43 16.31
C ASN A 20 -21.86 -3.29 15.30
N ILE A 21 -21.92 -2.04 15.78
CA ILE A 21 -21.73 -0.84 14.97
C ILE A 21 -20.41 -0.15 15.33
N CYS A 22 -20.13 -0.06 16.64
CA CYS A 22 -18.96 0.59 17.18
C CYS A 22 -18.25 -0.38 18.14
N SER A 23 -17.36 -1.20 17.69
CA SER A 23 -16.63 -2.22 18.47
C SER A 23 -16.06 -1.70 19.80
N ASN A 24 -16.85 -1.58 20.83
CA ASN A 24 -16.57 -1.09 22.18
C ASN A 24 -16.91 0.40 22.48
N GLY A 25 -17.61 1.11 21.61
CA GLY A 25 -18.02 2.51 21.83
C GLY A 25 -16.90 3.55 21.78
N SER A 26 -15.64 3.12 21.61
CA SER A 26 -14.46 3.99 21.52
C SER A 26 -13.92 4.19 20.11
N ASP A 27 -14.56 3.63 19.11
CA ASP A 27 -14.05 3.56 17.74
C ASP A 27 -13.79 4.92 17.11
N ARG A 28 -14.61 5.92 17.45
CA ARG A 28 -14.42 7.28 16.94
C ARG A 28 -13.19 7.96 17.55
N LEU A 29 -12.88 7.67 18.81
CA LEU A 29 -11.62 8.09 19.42
C LEU A 29 -10.44 7.42 18.73
N THR A 30 -10.51 6.10 18.57
CA THR A 30 -9.50 5.30 17.87
C THR A 30 -9.34 5.76 16.42
N LEU A 31 -10.41 6.14 15.74
CA LEU A 31 -10.32 6.73 14.40
C LEU A 31 -9.40 7.95 14.38
N LEU A 32 -9.61 8.89 15.31
CA LEU A 32 -8.78 10.10 15.36
C LEU A 32 -7.35 9.80 15.81
N GLU A 33 -7.15 8.90 16.78
CA GLU A 33 -5.82 8.50 17.26
C GLU A 33 -4.97 7.84 16.17
N LYS A 34 -5.62 7.11 15.27
CA LYS A 34 -4.96 6.39 14.18
C LYS A 34 -4.93 7.16 12.86
N SER A 35 -5.64 8.26 12.76
CA SER A 35 -5.67 9.07 11.52
C SER A 35 -4.36 9.79 11.29
N ASN A 36 -4.02 9.95 10.01
CA ASN A 36 -2.98 10.87 9.61
C ASN A 36 -3.34 12.29 10.04
N LEU A 37 -2.40 13.01 10.63
CA LEU A 37 -2.60 14.37 11.15
C LEU A 37 -2.98 15.40 10.06
N ASN A 38 -2.72 15.10 8.79
CA ASN A 38 -3.15 15.96 7.67
C ASN A 38 -4.58 15.65 7.20
N THR A 39 -5.33 14.80 7.90
CA THR A 39 -6.70 14.45 7.53
C THR A 39 -7.70 15.45 8.10
N HIS A 40 -8.59 15.95 7.25
CA HIS A 40 -9.74 16.77 7.65
C HIS A 40 -11.02 15.95 7.52
N TYR A 41 -11.87 16.00 8.53
CA TYR A 41 -13.16 15.34 8.54
C TYR A 41 -14.30 16.36 8.41
N PHE A 42 -15.18 16.13 7.45
CA PHE A 42 -16.34 16.96 7.20
C PHE A 42 -17.61 16.19 7.53
N PHE A 43 -18.44 16.72 8.41
CA PHE A 43 -19.66 16.07 8.87
C PHE A 43 -20.88 16.80 8.29
N PHE A 44 -21.79 16.03 7.72
CA PHE A 44 -23.02 16.50 7.11
C PHE A 44 -24.22 15.74 7.67
N SER A 45 -25.41 16.37 7.67
CA SER A 45 -26.67 15.68 7.96
C SER A 45 -27.58 15.72 6.73
N SER A 46 -28.20 14.57 6.43
CA SER A 46 -29.30 14.48 5.45
C SER A 46 -30.69 14.66 6.10
N GLY A 47 -30.72 15.02 7.38
CA GLY A 47 -31.96 15.32 8.10
C GLY A 47 -32.52 16.71 7.75
N LEU A 48 -33.83 16.88 8.00
CA LEU A 48 -34.50 18.16 7.80
C LEU A 48 -34.07 19.26 8.79
N GLU A 49 -33.44 18.86 9.89
CA GLU A 49 -32.92 19.76 10.94
C GLU A 49 -31.40 19.67 11.01
N ALA A 50 -30.74 19.81 9.86
CA ALA A 50 -29.30 19.59 9.71
C ALA A 50 -28.44 20.38 10.71
N GLU A 51 -28.78 21.63 10.99
CA GLU A 51 -28.06 22.45 11.98
C GLU A 51 -28.10 21.83 13.38
N ARG A 52 -29.27 21.37 13.83
CA ARG A 52 -29.42 20.69 15.12
C ARG A 52 -28.64 19.38 15.16
N ASP A 53 -28.76 18.57 14.13
CA ASP A 53 -28.10 17.28 14.04
C ASP A 53 -26.58 17.41 14.09
N ILE A 54 -26.06 18.38 13.34
CA ILE A 54 -24.62 18.64 13.30
C ILE A 54 -24.11 19.25 14.61
N THR A 55 -24.90 20.07 15.27
CA THR A 55 -24.54 20.59 16.61
C THR A 55 -24.38 19.45 17.62
N LEU A 56 -25.27 18.48 17.61
CA LEU A 56 -25.17 17.30 18.48
C LEU A 56 -23.91 16.46 18.20
N ILE A 57 -23.57 16.27 16.93
CA ILE A 57 -22.36 15.56 16.54
C ILE A 57 -21.11 16.34 16.96
N GLN A 58 -21.12 17.64 16.81
CA GLN A 58 -20.02 18.50 17.23
C GLN A 58 -19.80 18.43 18.76
N GLU A 59 -20.86 18.59 19.53
CA GLU A 59 -20.80 18.47 21.01
C GLU A 59 -20.24 17.11 21.45
N PHE A 60 -20.66 16.04 20.78
CA PHE A 60 -20.15 14.70 21.02
C PHE A 60 -18.64 14.60 20.77
N PHE A 61 -18.15 15.05 19.61
CA PHE A 61 -16.71 14.98 19.27
C PHE A 61 -15.87 15.87 20.19
N ILE A 62 -16.31 17.10 20.46
CA ILE A 62 -15.57 18.01 21.32
C ILE A 62 -15.46 17.43 22.76
N THR A 63 -16.54 16.90 23.29
CA THR A 63 -16.54 16.27 24.62
C THR A 63 -15.60 15.06 24.66
N MET A 64 -15.64 14.20 23.65
CA MET A 64 -14.78 13.02 23.53
C MET A 64 -13.28 13.42 23.47
N ILE A 65 -12.95 14.40 22.66
CA ILE A 65 -11.58 14.91 22.49
C ILE A 65 -11.07 15.51 23.82
N GLU A 66 -11.87 16.34 24.48
CA GLU A 66 -11.51 17.00 25.72
C GLU A 66 -11.29 16.02 26.88
N GLN A 67 -12.00 14.91 26.87
CA GLN A 67 -11.88 13.89 27.92
C GLN A 67 -10.71 12.92 27.72
N ASN A 68 -10.25 12.71 26.47
CA ASN A 68 -9.37 11.59 26.16
C ASN A 68 -8.04 12.00 25.50
N MET A 69 -7.88 13.24 25.04
CA MET A 69 -6.68 13.67 24.31
C MET A 69 -5.87 14.72 25.06
N SER A 70 -4.58 14.82 24.74
CA SER A 70 -3.71 15.90 25.21
C SER A 70 -4.19 17.26 24.65
N THR A 71 -3.85 18.35 25.34
CA THR A 71 -4.22 19.72 24.90
C THR A 71 -3.80 20.00 23.46
N GLU A 72 -2.60 19.58 23.08
CA GLU A 72 -2.08 19.73 21.72
C GLU A 72 -2.96 18.99 20.70
N MET A 73 -3.34 17.75 20.98
CA MET A 73 -4.21 16.97 20.10
C MET A 73 -5.65 17.49 20.08
N GLN A 74 -6.13 18.07 21.18
CA GLN A 74 -7.42 18.74 21.20
C GLN A 74 -7.47 19.94 20.26
N GLU A 75 -6.43 20.79 20.30
CA GLU A 75 -6.31 21.95 19.42
C GLU A 75 -6.22 21.48 17.96
N HIS A 76 -5.36 20.49 17.68
CA HIS A 76 -5.21 19.91 16.38
C HIS A 76 -6.55 19.43 15.79
N TRP A 77 -7.27 18.57 16.50
CA TRP A 77 -8.51 18.01 15.97
C TRP A 77 -9.64 19.03 15.92
N LYS A 78 -9.66 20.06 16.79
CA LYS A 78 -10.62 21.17 16.68
C LYS A 78 -10.45 21.94 15.38
N GLU A 79 -9.24 22.00 14.82
CA GLU A 79 -8.98 22.63 13.53
C GLU A 79 -9.29 21.71 12.34
N HIS A 80 -9.25 20.39 12.52
CA HIS A 80 -9.40 19.41 11.45
C HIS A 80 -10.79 18.76 11.37
N LEU A 81 -11.68 19.05 12.34
CA LEU A 81 -13.06 18.58 12.32
C LEU A 81 -13.99 19.71 11.89
N HIS A 82 -14.68 19.53 10.76
CA HIS A 82 -15.55 20.51 10.16
C HIS A 82 -17.01 20.07 10.24
N PHE A 83 -17.81 20.82 10.95
CA PHE A 83 -19.21 20.52 11.19
C PHE A 83 -20.06 21.45 10.32
N ILE A 84 -20.69 20.89 9.27
CA ILE A 84 -21.37 21.64 8.21
C ILE A 84 -22.87 21.67 8.51
N PRO A 85 -23.42 22.80 8.96
CA PRO A 85 -24.84 22.91 9.33
C PRO A 85 -25.77 22.99 8.12
N THR A 86 -25.22 23.21 6.92
CA THR A 86 -25.99 23.31 5.69
C THR A 86 -26.64 21.96 5.35
N PRO A 87 -27.95 21.93 5.08
CA PRO A 87 -28.59 20.71 4.61
C PRO A 87 -27.94 20.14 3.34
N VAL A 88 -27.84 18.83 3.23
CA VAL A 88 -27.25 18.17 2.06
C VAL A 88 -27.91 18.60 0.75
N SER A 89 -29.22 18.83 0.77
CA SER A 89 -29.99 19.29 -0.39
C SER A 89 -29.66 20.72 -0.87
N GLU A 90 -28.89 21.46 -0.11
CA GLU A 90 -28.41 22.80 -0.46
C GLU A 90 -26.96 22.82 -0.91
N LEU A 91 -26.30 21.65 -0.93
CA LEU A 91 -24.94 21.48 -1.41
C LEU A 91 -24.93 21.28 -2.94
N ASP A 92 -23.73 21.36 -3.53
CA ASP A 92 -23.55 21.02 -4.94
C ASP A 92 -24.02 19.58 -5.23
N ASN A 93 -24.69 19.39 -6.34
CA ASN A 93 -25.31 18.11 -6.72
C ASN A 93 -24.36 16.90 -6.63
N TRP A 94 -23.09 17.09 -6.98
CA TRP A 94 -22.13 16.00 -6.93
C TRP A 94 -21.82 15.56 -5.49
N ILE A 95 -21.86 16.47 -4.51
CA ILE A 95 -21.70 16.16 -3.08
C ILE A 95 -22.97 15.47 -2.58
N GLU A 96 -24.14 16.01 -2.92
CA GLU A 96 -25.42 15.43 -2.54
C GLU A 96 -25.54 13.99 -3.04
N ASP A 97 -25.27 13.74 -4.32
CA ASP A 97 -25.31 12.40 -4.94
C ASP A 97 -24.37 11.42 -4.23
N ARG A 98 -23.17 11.85 -3.84
CA ARG A 98 -22.23 11.02 -3.10
C ARG A 98 -22.69 10.73 -1.69
N ILE A 99 -23.16 11.73 -0.97
CA ILE A 99 -23.66 11.58 0.41
C ILE A 99 -24.90 10.68 0.46
N LEU A 100 -25.83 10.84 -0.45
CA LEU A 100 -27.05 10.04 -0.49
C LEU A 100 -26.80 8.60 -0.96
N GLY A 101 -25.79 8.39 -1.79
CA GLY A 101 -25.38 7.09 -2.30
C GLY A 101 -24.51 6.27 -1.33
N THR A 102 -23.84 6.92 -0.36
CA THR A 102 -22.93 6.28 0.57
C THR A 102 -22.95 6.97 1.92
N TYR A 103 -22.43 6.32 2.96
CA TYR A 103 -22.32 6.94 4.30
C TYR A 103 -21.11 7.87 4.43
N ALA A 104 -20.06 7.62 3.64
CA ALA A 104 -18.85 8.41 3.64
C ALA A 104 -18.09 8.26 2.32
N PHE A 105 -17.26 9.25 2.01
CA PHE A 105 -16.28 9.18 0.93
C PHE A 105 -15.06 10.02 1.31
N SER A 106 -13.93 9.75 0.68
CA SER A 106 -12.71 10.53 0.86
C SER A 106 -12.34 11.29 -0.41
N ILE A 107 -11.69 12.43 -0.21
CA ILE A 107 -11.10 13.25 -1.27
C ILE A 107 -9.63 13.43 -0.91
N ASP A 108 -8.72 13.08 -1.83
CA ASP A 108 -7.30 13.33 -1.63
C ASP A 108 -6.94 14.80 -1.88
N ARG A 109 -5.72 15.22 -1.55
CA ARG A 109 -5.23 16.59 -1.77
C ARG A 109 -5.18 17.00 -3.24
N PHE A 110 -5.32 16.07 -4.18
CA PHE A 110 -5.42 16.33 -5.61
C PHE A 110 -6.87 16.43 -6.08
N GLN A 111 -7.82 16.52 -5.15
CA GLN A 111 -9.27 16.65 -5.40
C GLN A 111 -9.88 15.41 -6.08
N ARG A 112 -9.27 14.23 -5.93
CA ARG A 112 -9.82 12.99 -6.46
C ARG A 112 -10.62 12.28 -5.39
N ILE A 113 -11.81 11.81 -5.77
CA ILE A 113 -12.60 10.94 -4.90
C ILE A 113 -11.99 9.55 -4.94
N LYS A 114 -11.58 9.04 -3.77
CA LYS A 114 -10.89 7.77 -3.68
C LYS A 114 -11.82 6.60 -3.40
N GLN A 115 -12.68 6.74 -2.44
CA GLN A 115 -13.57 5.66 -2.09
C GLN A 115 -14.81 6.19 -1.37
N ALA A 116 -15.91 5.47 -1.53
CA ALA A 116 -17.14 5.66 -0.80
C ALA A 116 -17.33 4.51 0.20
N GLY A 117 -17.86 4.81 1.39
CA GLY A 117 -18.06 3.82 2.42
C GLY A 117 -18.84 4.36 3.60
N TYR A 118 -18.52 3.92 4.79
CA TYR A 118 -19.09 4.42 6.03
C TYR A 118 -17.99 4.52 7.12
N LEU A 119 -18.22 5.40 8.08
CA LEU A 119 -17.38 5.50 9.26
C LEU A 119 -17.70 4.30 10.17
N GLY A 120 -16.99 3.22 9.94
CA GLY A 120 -17.18 1.96 10.64
C GLY A 120 -16.15 1.72 11.71
N ASN A 121 -15.96 0.45 12.06
CA ASN A 121 -14.90 0.02 12.96
C ASN A 121 -13.54 0.44 12.39
N PRO A 122 -12.76 1.28 13.09
CA PRO A 122 -11.45 1.69 12.64
C PRO A 122 -10.44 0.54 12.54
N ALA A 123 -10.70 -0.59 13.21
CA ALA A 123 -9.97 -1.83 13.02
C ALA A 123 -10.51 -2.68 11.85
N GLY A 124 -11.44 -2.16 11.07
CA GLY A 124 -12.00 -2.87 9.92
C GLY A 124 -10.99 -2.95 8.79
N PHE A 125 -10.84 -4.14 8.23
CA PHE A 125 -9.85 -4.48 7.21
C PHE A 125 -10.32 -4.25 5.77
N THR A 126 -11.57 -3.93 5.58
CA THR A 126 -12.09 -3.70 4.23
C THR A 126 -11.92 -2.25 3.83
N GLY A 127 -11.65 -1.97 2.57
CA GLY A 127 -11.53 -0.63 2.01
C GLY A 127 -12.81 0.23 2.11
N PHE A 128 -13.82 -0.24 2.80
CA PHE A 128 -15.04 0.49 3.13
C PHE A 128 -14.94 1.30 4.43
N TYR A 129 -13.89 1.15 5.19
CA TYR A 129 -13.71 1.83 6.48
C TYR A 129 -12.85 3.09 6.35
N MET A 130 -13.27 4.16 6.99
CA MET A 130 -12.67 5.50 6.82
C MET A 130 -11.23 5.61 7.33
N ASN A 131 -10.88 4.92 8.41
CA ASN A 131 -9.52 4.93 8.92
C ASN A 131 -8.53 4.32 7.92
N PHE A 132 -8.93 3.24 7.24
CA PHE A 132 -8.14 2.63 6.19
C PHE A 132 -7.87 3.64 5.06
N LEU A 133 -8.90 4.37 4.62
CA LEU A 133 -8.77 5.41 3.60
C LEU A 133 -7.84 6.55 4.03
N ALA A 134 -7.88 6.94 5.29
CA ALA A 134 -7.02 7.99 5.82
C ALA A 134 -5.54 7.58 5.78
N HIS A 135 -5.22 6.33 6.06
CA HIS A 135 -3.86 5.80 5.93
C HIS A 135 -3.43 5.65 4.48
N GLU A 136 -4.32 5.18 3.62
CA GLU A 136 -4.04 5.00 2.19
C GLU A 136 -3.61 6.30 1.50
N VAL A 137 -4.23 7.42 1.84
CA VAL A 137 -3.91 8.73 1.26
C VAL A 137 -2.42 9.07 1.40
N THR A 138 -1.79 8.71 2.51
CA THR A 138 -0.35 8.98 2.74
C THR A 138 0.53 8.26 1.72
N TYR A 139 0.24 6.99 1.42
CA TYR A 139 1.00 6.22 0.43
C TYR A 139 0.75 6.71 -0.98
N GLN A 140 -0.50 7.01 -1.31
CA GLN A 140 -0.85 7.52 -2.63
C GLN A 140 -0.24 8.89 -2.90
N ASP A 141 -0.09 9.73 -1.88
CA ASP A 141 0.60 11.00 -2.00
C ASP A 141 2.08 10.83 -2.33
N TYR A 142 2.73 9.87 -1.68
CA TYR A 142 4.11 9.53 -2.00
C TYR A 142 4.23 9.05 -3.45
N GLU A 143 3.44 8.07 -3.85
CA GLU A 143 3.46 7.52 -5.22
C GLU A 143 3.10 8.59 -6.26
N TRP A 144 2.08 9.40 -5.97
CA TRP A 144 1.72 10.48 -6.87
C TRP A 144 2.87 11.44 -7.12
N ASN A 145 3.59 11.83 -6.07
CA ASN A 145 4.75 12.71 -6.22
C ASN A 145 5.86 12.03 -7.04
N ALA A 146 6.12 10.76 -6.76
CA ALA A 146 7.12 9.99 -7.48
C ALA A 146 6.72 9.74 -8.96
N LEU A 147 5.44 9.50 -9.24
CA LEU A 147 4.94 9.33 -10.60
C LEU A 147 4.98 10.62 -11.43
N ASN A 148 4.96 11.79 -10.77
CA ASN A 148 5.06 13.09 -11.41
C ASN A 148 6.51 13.65 -11.39
N GLU A 149 7.52 12.81 -11.24
CA GLU A 149 8.92 13.22 -11.37
C GLU A 149 9.20 13.81 -12.77
N ASP A 150 10.17 14.71 -12.83
CA ASP A 150 10.61 15.30 -14.11
C ASP A 150 11.14 14.20 -15.04
N PRO A 151 10.52 13.96 -16.19
CA PRO A 151 10.94 12.91 -17.11
C PRO A 151 12.36 13.08 -17.69
N THR A 152 12.99 14.25 -17.50
CA THR A 152 14.38 14.46 -17.87
C THR A 152 15.38 13.87 -16.89
N THR A 153 14.90 13.40 -15.73
CA THR A 153 15.74 12.82 -14.68
C THR A 153 15.97 11.32 -14.81
N TYR A 154 15.27 10.66 -15.72
CA TYR A 154 15.40 9.22 -15.97
C TYR A 154 15.20 8.87 -17.43
N ASP A 155 15.74 7.73 -17.84
CA ASP A 155 15.39 7.05 -19.08
C ASP A 155 14.36 5.95 -18.79
N GLU A 156 13.43 5.73 -19.71
CA GLU A 156 12.36 4.74 -19.54
C GLU A 156 12.54 3.57 -20.52
N VAL A 157 12.28 2.36 -20.02
CA VAL A 157 12.20 1.14 -20.83
C VAL A 157 10.86 0.48 -20.56
N SER A 158 10.00 0.46 -21.59
CA SER A 158 8.68 -0.17 -21.50
C SER A 158 8.79 -1.70 -21.54
N VAL A 159 8.02 -2.36 -20.66
CA VAL A 159 7.92 -3.82 -20.58
C VAL A 159 6.57 -4.29 -21.09
N PHE A 160 5.50 -3.79 -20.52
CA PHE A 160 4.12 -4.09 -20.89
C PHE A 160 3.36 -2.78 -21.10
N GLU A 161 2.59 -2.68 -22.16
CA GLU A 161 1.74 -1.53 -22.46
C GLU A 161 0.29 -1.97 -22.59
N LYS A 162 -0.51 -1.79 -21.51
CA LYS A 162 -1.90 -2.25 -21.45
C LYS A 162 -2.08 -3.72 -21.87
N GLU A 163 -1.11 -4.54 -21.50
CA GLU A 163 -1.16 -5.96 -21.84
C GLU A 163 -2.29 -6.64 -21.07
N TYR A 164 -3.09 -7.42 -21.79
CA TYR A 164 -4.22 -8.12 -21.20
C TYR A 164 -3.74 -9.36 -20.44
N TYR A 165 -4.00 -9.39 -19.17
CA TYR A 165 -3.61 -10.45 -18.26
C TYR A 165 -4.84 -11.22 -17.78
N THR A 166 -4.92 -12.49 -18.11
CA THR A 166 -6.13 -13.28 -17.84
C THR A 166 -6.27 -13.74 -16.40
N GLY A 167 -5.27 -13.52 -15.56
CA GLY A 167 -5.32 -13.91 -14.16
C GLY A 167 -5.35 -15.44 -13.93
N GLY A 168 -5.62 -15.82 -12.70
CA GLY A 168 -5.67 -17.21 -12.25
C GLY A 168 -4.56 -17.55 -11.26
N TRP A 169 -4.57 -18.75 -10.72
CA TRP A 169 -3.58 -19.18 -9.74
C TRP A 169 -2.17 -19.23 -10.35
N ALA A 170 -1.29 -18.36 -9.83
CA ALA A 170 0.09 -18.24 -10.25
C ALA A 170 0.25 -18.05 -11.77
N SER A 171 -0.71 -17.40 -12.41
CA SER A 171 -0.65 -17.05 -13.82
C SER A 171 0.53 -16.11 -14.08
N THR A 172 1.18 -16.27 -15.22
CA THR A 172 2.38 -15.53 -15.59
C THR A 172 2.24 -14.94 -16.98
N ILE A 173 2.68 -13.71 -17.15
CA ILE A 173 2.91 -13.06 -18.43
C ILE A 173 4.38 -12.71 -18.53
N GLU A 174 4.95 -12.84 -19.73
CA GLU A 174 6.38 -12.64 -19.93
C GLU A 174 6.70 -12.03 -21.30
N THR A 175 7.75 -11.24 -21.35
CA THR A 175 8.27 -10.65 -22.59
C THR A 175 9.77 -10.46 -22.53
N ILE A 176 10.43 -10.49 -23.71
CA ILE A 176 11.84 -10.16 -23.83
C ILE A 176 11.95 -8.65 -24.04
N VAL A 177 12.79 -8.02 -23.24
CA VAL A 177 13.04 -6.58 -23.24
C VAL A 177 14.51 -6.31 -23.48
N GLU A 178 14.82 -5.39 -24.39
CA GLU A 178 16.17 -4.91 -24.61
C GLU A 178 16.49 -3.80 -23.60
N PHE A 179 17.45 -4.04 -22.74
CA PHE A 179 17.93 -3.08 -21.73
C PHE A 179 19.14 -2.30 -22.20
N PRO A 180 19.40 -1.12 -21.60
CA PRO A 180 20.58 -0.32 -21.89
C PRO A 180 21.87 -1.13 -21.81
N ASN A 181 22.83 -0.83 -22.65
CA ASN A 181 24.13 -1.49 -22.63
C ASN A 181 24.96 -1.11 -21.39
N LEU A 182 26.06 -1.83 -21.17
CA LEU A 182 26.90 -1.64 -19.97
C LEU A 182 27.36 -0.18 -19.77
N ASN A 183 27.71 0.52 -20.85
CA ASN A 183 28.16 1.91 -20.74
C ASN A 183 27.03 2.83 -20.25
N GLN A 184 25.82 2.61 -20.72
CA GLN A 184 24.63 3.34 -20.28
C GLN A 184 24.28 2.96 -18.82
N LEU A 185 24.22 1.66 -18.49
CA LEU A 185 23.93 1.17 -17.14
C LEU A 185 24.88 1.72 -16.07
N ASN A 186 26.14 1.97 -16.45
CA ASN A 186 27.13 2.55 -15.53
C ASN A 186 26.93 4.07 -15.28
N ASN A 187 26.03 4.71 -16.02
CA ASN A 187 25.70 6.13 -15.84
C ASN A 187 24.41 6.37 -15.02
N TYR A 188 23.73 5.29 -14.63
CA TYR A 188 22.54 5.41 -13.78
C TYR A 188 22.85 5.20 -12.31
N SER A 189 22.29 6.05 -11.47
CA SER A 189 22.44 6.00 -10.03
C SER A 189 21.38 5.13 -9.35
N GLY A 190 20.28 4.81 -10.04
CA GLY A 190 19.19 4.05 -9.49
C GLY A 190 18.24 3.53 -10.56
N MET A 191 17.33 2.67 -10.13
CA MET A 191 16.33 2.04 -10.98
C MET A 191 15.01 1.84 -10.21
N SER A 192 13.89 2.13 -10.84
CA SER A 192 12.56 1.83 -10.29
C SER A 192 11.69 1.11 -11.30
N ILE A 193 10.66 0.43 -10.79
CA ILE A 193 9.56 -0.12 -11.59
C ILE A 193 8.33 0.73 -11.36
N GLU A 194 7.78 1.26 -12.43
CA GLU A 194 6.42 1.76 -12.47
C GLU A 194 5.48 0.62 -12.86
N LEU A 195 4.50 0.32 -12.02
CA LEU A 195 3.49 -0.71 -12.24
C LEU A 195 2.10 -0.11 -12.14
N LEU A 196 1.36 -0.12 -13.24
CA LEU A 196 -0.08 0.13 -13.26
C LEU A 196 -0.79 -1.18 -13.59
N ARG A 197 -1.52 -1.69 -12.62
CA ARG A 197 -2.35 -2.87 -12.79
C ARG A 197 -3.81 -2.46 -12.67
N GLY A 198 -4.49 -2.36 -13.79
CA GLY A 198 -5.88 -1.88 -13.88
C GLY A 198 -6.86 -2.98 -14.17
N CYS A 199 -8.12 -2.72 -13.84
CA CYS A 199 -9.22 -3.61 -14.13
C CYS A 199 -9.88 -3.14 -15.42
N PRO A 200 -10.02 -3.99 -16.46
CA PRO A 200 -10.58 -3.55 -17.71
C PRO A 200 -12.07 -3.26 -17.56
N ASP A 201 -12.50 -2.10 -18.04
CA ASP A 201 -13.91 -1.82 -18.29
C ASP A 201 -14.44 -2.62 -19.50
N ALA A 202 -15.73 -2.48 -19.82
CA ALA A 202 -16.34 -3.14 -20.97
C ALA A 202 -15.70 -2.77 -22.33
N ASN A 203 -14.93 -1.68 -22.38
CA ASN A 203 -14.25 -1.19 -23.57
C ASN A 203 -12.74 -1.51 -23.57
N GLY A 204 -12.25 -2.20 -22.54
CA GLY A 204 -10.82 -2.52 -22.39
C GLY A 204 -9.97 -1.35 -21.94
N ASN A 205 -10.55 -0.33 -21.29
CA ASN A 205 -9.80 0.74 -20.66
C ASN A 205 -9.59 0.44 -19.17
N TYR A 206 -8.63 1.13 -18.55
CA TYR A 206 -8.45 1.09 -17.11
C TYR A 206 -9.69 1.61 -16.38
N SER A 207 -10.06 0.91 -15.31
CA SER A 207 -11.18 1.24 -14.45
C SER A 207 -10.81 0.97 -12.99
N ASP A 208 -11.34 1.78 -12.08
CA ASP A 208 -11.25 1.55 -10.64
C ASP A 208 -12.34 0.58 -10.13
N GLN A 209 -13.14 0.04 -11.05
CA GLN A 209 -14.25 -0.83 -10.69
C GLN A 209 -14.11 -2.21 -11.33
N GLY A 210 -14.62 -3.22 -10.63
CA GLY A 210 -14.54 -4.60 -11.09
C GLY A 210 -13.16 -5.23 -10.94
N CYS A 211 -12.35 -4.69 -10.05
CA CYS A 211 -11.10 -5.28 -9.61
C CYS A 211 -11.35 -6.48 -8.69
N ASP A 212 -10.30 -7.23 -8.37
CA ASP A 212 -10.40 -8.39 -7.48
C ASP A 212 -10.87 -7.93 -6.08
N ASP A 213 -11.86 -8.64 -5.54
CA ASP A 213 -12.39 -8.43 -4.18
C ASP A 213 -11.34 -8.74 -3.11
N TYR A 214 -10.21 -9.33 -3.49
CA TYR A 214 -9.14 -9.75 -2.57
C TYR A 214 -7.82 -9.15 -2.97
N ASP A 215 -7.00 -8.90 -1.98
CA ASP A 215 -5.60 -8.60 -2.16
C ASP A 215 -4.80 -9.83 -2.58
N ARG A 216 -3.92 -9.64 -3.55
CA ARG A 216 -3.14 -10.73 -4.15
C ARG A 216 -1.67 -10.39 -4.15
N LYS A 217 -0.87 -11.44 -4.07
CA LYS A 217 0.56 -11.31 -4.21
C LYS A 217 0.94 -11.23 -5.69
N ALA A 218 1.53 -10.11 -6.10
CA ALA A 218 2.11 -9.90 -7.42
C ALA A 218 3.65 -9.87 -7.31
N ARG A 219 4.34 -10.41 -8.32
CA ARG A 219 5.80 -10.51 -8.34
C ARG A 219 6.35 -10.21 -9.73
N MET A 220 7.53 -9.60 -9.78
CA MET A 220 8.25 -9.41 -11.02
C MET A 220 9.64 -10.08 -10.92
N PHE A 221 10.02 -10.75 -11.99
CA PHE A 221 11.29 -11.45 -12.09
C PHE A 221 12.08 -10.92 -13.29
N ILE A 222 13.39 -10.80 -13.09
CA ILE A 222 14.36 -10.57 -14.15
C ILE A 222 15.08 -11.90 -14.39
N CYS A 223 15.04 -12.39 -15.63
CA CYS A 223 15.66 -13.64 -16.05
C CYS A 223 16.66 -13.39 -17.17
N ASP A 224 17.56 -14.32 -17.42
CA ASP A 224 18.30 -14.33 -18.68
C ASP A 224 17.35 -14.53 -19.87
N GLU A 225 17.77 -14.14 -21.07
CA GLU A 225 16.94 -14.17 -22.28
C GLU A 225 16.34 -15.56 -22.56
N ASP A 226 17.05 -16.61 -22.23
CA ASP A 226 16.62 -18.01 -22.39
C ASP A 226 15.67 -18.50 -21.30
N GLY A 227 15.31 -17.63 -20.34
CA GLY A 227 14.45 -17.94 -19.21
C GLY A 227 15.17 -18.61 -18.03
N SER A 228 16.49 -18.74 -18.08
CA SER A 228 17.29 -19.19 -16.95
C SER A 228 17.57 -18.05 -15.94
N ASN A 229 18.13 -18.39 -14.76
CA ASN A 229 18.55 -17.44 -13.73
C ASN A 229 17.50 -16.38 -13.36
N CYS A 230 16.24 -16.79 -13.24
CA CYS A 230 15.16 -15.91 -12.83
C CYS A 230 15.29 -15.52 -11.35
N ASN A 231 15.41 -14.22 -11.10
CA ASN A 231 15.44 -13.67 -9.74
C ASN A 231 14.29 -12.68 -9.54
N GLU A 232 13.64 -12.76 -8.40
CA GLU A 232 12.58 -11.84 -8.02
C GLU A 232 13.19 -10.47 -7.70
N ALA A 233 12.74 -9.42 -8.39
CA ALA A 233 13.24 -8.07 -8.25
C ALA A 233 12.20 -7.09 -7.72
N ALA A 234 10.93 -7.47 -7.69
CA ALA A 234 9.87 -6.70 -7.05
C ALA A 234 8.72 -7.59 -6.60
N ARG A 235 8.03 -7.16 -5.55
CA ARG A 235 6.85 -7.83 -5.00
C ARG A 235 5.87 -6.79 -4.49
N TRP A 236 4.58 -7.03 -4.74
CA TRP A 236 3.48 -6.18 -4.33
C TRP A 236 2.35 -7.01 -3.74
N ILE A 237 1.51 -6.36 -2.97
CA ILE A 237 0.18 -6.83 -2.63
C ILE A 237 -0.82 -5.91 -3.33
N THR A 238 -1.71 -6.48 -4.12
CA THR A 238 -2.75 -5.68 -4.80
C THR A 238 -3.80 -5.23 -3.79
N PRO A 239 -4.31 -4.00 -3.89
CA PRO A 239 -5.36 -3.54 -3.00
C PRO A 239 -6.71 -4.18 -3.35
N PHE A 240 -7.59 -4.26 -2.35
CA PHE A 240 -8.98 -4.68 -2.54
C PHE A 240 -9.74 -3.74 -3.49
N ASP A 241 -10.49 -4.28 -4.42
CA ASP A 241 -11.44 -3.56 -5.29
C ASP A 241 -10.90 -2.33 -6.02
N ARG A 242 -9.55 -2.17 -6.12
CA ARG A 242 -8.95 -0.94 -6.63
C ARG A 242 -7.82 -1.20 -7.61
N GLN A 243 -7.57 -0.18 -8.42
CA GLN A 243 -6.43 -0.13 -9.32
C GLN A 243 -5.19 0.37 -8.57
N PRO A 244 -4.13 -0.44 -8.41
CA PRO A 244 -2.85 0.04 -7.92
C PRO A 244 -2.06 0.75 -9.01
N HIS A 245 -1.32 1.78 -8.61
CA HIS A 245 -0.29 2.42 -9.42
C HIS A 245 0.94 2.64 -8.57
N HIS A 246 1.93 1.80 -8.75
CA HIS A 246 3.12 1.72 -7.91
C HIS A 246 4.35 2.27 -8.62
N LEU A 247 5.24 2.92 -7.87
CA LEU A 247 6.61 3.21 -8.28
C LEU A 247 7.56 2.65 -7.22
N THR A 248 8.20 1.53 -7.53
CA THR A 248 9.00 0.74 -6.59
C THR A 248 10.48 0.90 -6.88
N ASP A 249 11.25 1.35 -5.89
CA ASP A 249 12.71 1.40 -5.98
C ASP A 249 13.28 -0.02 -6.00
N ILE A 250 13.95 -0.34 -7.09
CA ILE A 250 14.66 -1.60 -7.30
C ILE A 250 16.15 -1.36 -7.64
N SER A 251 16.68 -0.21 -7.23
CA SER A 251 18.08 0.14 -7.45
C SER A 251 19.07 -0.95 -7.03
N PRO A 252 18.86 -1.71 -5.94
CA PRO A 252 19.73 -2.83 -5.56
C PRO A 252 19.92 -3.89 -6.65
N PHE A 253 18.98 -4.00 -7.58
CA PHE A 253 18.99 -5.01 -8.64
C PHE A 253 19.56 -4.54 -9.97
N ILE A 254 20.02 -3.29 -10.09
CA ILE A 254 20.55 -2.74 -11.37
C ILE A 254 21.71 -3.59 -11.92
N SER A 255 22.49 -4.21 -11.04
CA SER A 255 23.59 -5.08 -11.43
C SER A 255 23.13 -6.38 -12.14
N MET A 256 21.89 -6.82 -11.94
CA MET A 256 21.31 -7.99 -12.61
C MET A 256 21.15 -7.76 -14.13
N LEU A 257 21.03 -6.50 -14.55
CA LEU A 257 20.86 -6.14 -15.95
C LEU A 257 22.19 -6.14 -16.72
N LYS A 258 23.34 -6.11 -16.02
CA LYS A 258 24.65 -6.10 -16.65
C LYS A 258 24.93 -7.45 -17.34
N PRO A 259 25.51 -7.47 -18.54
CA PRO A 259 26.11 -6.33 -19.27
C PRO A 259 25.14 -5.54 -20.15
N GLY A 260 23.83 -5.67 -19.97
CA GLY A 260 22.79 -5.10 -20.82
C GLY A 260 22.32 -6.08 -21.89
N GLY A 261 21.54 -5.59 -22.85
CA GLY A 261 20.93 -6.41 -23.90
C GLY A 261 19.61 -7.07 -23.46
N ASN A 262 19.27 -8.17 -24.10
CA ASN A 262 17.98 -8.81 -23.88
C ASN A 262 17.87 -9.51 -22.52
N LYS A 263 16.77 -9.28 -21.84
CA LYS A 263 16.35 -9.99 -20.62
C LYS A 263 14.89 -10.42 -20.76
N LEU A 264 14.56 -11.56 -20.17
CA LEU A 264 13.18 -11.99 -20.06
C LEU A 264 12.61 -11.43 -18.76
N ILE A 265 11.55 -10.63 -18.86
CA ILE A 265 10.81 -10.10 -17.73
C ILE A 265 9.53 -10.90 -17.58
N LYS A 266 9.29 -11.39 -16.34
CA LYS A 266 8.08 -12.12 -15.98
C LYS A 266 7.32 -11.38 -14.90
N PHE A 267 6.01 -11.23 -15.11
CA PHE A 267 5.08 -10.81 -14.08
C PHE A 267 4.19 -11.98 -13.70
N GLN A 268 4.04 -12.24 -12.43
CA GLN A 268 3.22 -13.31 -11.90
C GLN A 268 2.27 -12.79 -10.82
N GLU A 269 1.01 -13.11 -10.96
CA GLU A 269 -0.04 -12.78 -10.00
C GLU A 269 -1.08 -13.89 -9.94
N SER A 270 -1.73 -14.04 -8.79
CA SER A 270 -2.87 -14.97 -8.62
C SER A 270 -4.21 -14.25 -8.74
N GLY A 271 -4.23 -13.08 -9.38
CA GLY A 271 -5.40 -12.22 -9.47
C GLY A 271 -6.55 -12.81 -10.30
N TRP A 272 -7.73 -12.43 -9.89
CA TRP A 272 -9.00 -12.76 -10.50
C TRP A 272 -9.97 -11.62 -10.17
N PRO A 273 -10.56 -10.91 -11.05
CA PRO A 273 -10.71 -11.06 -12.50
C PRO A 273 -9.50 -10.62 -13.33
N ASN A 274 -9.66 -10.66 -14.65
CA ASN A 274 -8.66 -10.19 -15.61
C ASN A 274 -8.21 -8.76 -15.36
N SER A 275 -6.99 -8.45 -15.74
CA SER A 275 -6.42 -7.11 -15.59
C SER A 275 -5.71 -6.63 -16.85
N LEU A 276 -5.48 -5.33 -16.91
CA LEU A 276 -4.57 -4.69 -17.86
C LEU A 276 -3.28 -4.34 -17.12
N LEU A 277 -2.15 -4.68 -17.71
CA LEU A 277 -0.85 -4.47 -17.11
C LEU A 277 -0.04 -3.46 -17.94
N THR A 278 0.39 -2.37 -17.30
CA THR A 278 1.44 -1.50 -17.80
C THR A 278 2.59 -1.53 -16.82
N MET A 279 3.80 -1.76 -17.33
CA MET A 279 5.01 -1.84 -16.52
C MET A 279 6.17 -1.21 -17.28
N ASN A 280 6.87 -0.30 -16.62
CA ASN A 280 8.04 0.38 -17.15
C ASN A 280 9.18 0.35 -16.14
N PHE A 281 10.42 0.24 -16.64
CA PHE A 281 11.62 0.53 -15.85
C PHE A 281 11.98 2.00 -16.02
N ARG A 282 12.32 2.68 -14.91
CA ARG A 282 12.93 4.01 -14.93
C ARG A 282 14.37 3.91 -14.44
N PHE A 283 15.29 4.43 -15.23
CA PHE A 283 16.73 4.47 -14.93
C PHE A 283 17.12 5.90 -14.63
N TYR A 284 17.48 6.18 -13.38
CA TYR A 284 17.71 7.54 -12.92
C TYR A 284 19.12 8.02 -13.23
N HIS A 285 19.21 9.19 -13.86
CA HIS A 285 20.46 9.92 -13.99
C HIS A 285 20.87 10.49 -12.63
N GLY A 286 22.10 10.29 -12.23
CA GLY A 286 22.54 10.77 -10.92
C GLY A 286 24.02 11.05 -10.87
N GLN A 287 24.43 11.76 -9.82
CA GLN A 287 25.83 12.09 -9.58
C GLN A 287 26.50 11.10 -8.60
N ASP A 288 25.72 10.31 -7.89
CA ASP A 288 26.21 9.37 -6.88
C ASP A 288 26.40 7.95 -7.45
N LEU A 289 27.21 7.86 -8.50
CA LEU A 289 27.49 6.60 -9.17
C LEU A 289 28.36 5.65 -8.34
N GLU A 290 29.09 6.17 -7.34
CA GLU A 290 29.96 5.37 -6.48
C GLU A 290 29.16 4.42 -5.58
N ASN A 291 27.91 4.78 -5.27
CA ASN A 291 27.01 3.97 -4.45
C ASN A 291 26.10 3.06 -5.27
N THR A 292 26.20 3.05 -6.60
CA THR A 292 25.39 2.16 -7.44
C THR A 292 25.82 0.71 -7.23
N PRO A 293 24.87 -0.22 -6.96
CA PRO A 293 25.18 -1.63 -6.78
C PRO A 293 25.91 -2.24 -7.98
N GLN A 294 27.04 -2.90 -7.71
CA GLN A 294 27.89 -3.50 -8.76
C GLN A 294 27.70 -5.02 -8.86
N ASN A 295 27.32 -5.66 -7.76
CA ASN A 295 27.16 -7.10 -7.66
C ASN A 295 25.83 -7.43 -7.03
N PHE A 296 25.25 -8.53 -7.46
CA PHE A 296 24.03 -9.11 -6.89
C PHE A 296 24.28 -10.58 -6.63
N GLN A 297 23.84 -11.04 -5.47
CA GLN A 297 23.87 -12.46 -5.12
C GLN A 297 22.56 -12.88 -4.46
N PRO A 298 21.77 -13.80 -5.05
CA PRO A 298 20.60 -14.34 -4.39
C PRO A 298 21.03 -15.22 -3.21
N LEU A 299 20.37 -15.05 -2.07
CA LEU A 299 20.61 -15.89 -0.89
C LEU A 299 19.53 -16.99 -0.83
N TRP A 300 18.32 -16.65 -0.48
CA TRP A 300 17.20 -17.60 -0.46
C TRP A 300 16.22 -17.21 -1.58
N VAL A 301 15.96 -18.14 -2.48
CA VAL A 301 15.16 -17.89 -3.68
C VAL A 301 13.79 -18.56 -3.57
N GLY A 302 12.77 -17.90 -4.09
CA GLY A 302 11.41 -18.42 -4.13
C GLY A 302 10.55 -17.96 -2.96
N THR A 303 9.37 -18.54 -2.83
CA THR A 303 8.49 -18.30 -1.70
C THR A 303 8.83 -19.24 -0.56
N ILE A 304 9.28 -18.70 0.54
CA ILE A 304 9.53 -19.47 1.77
C ILE A 304 8.33 -19.25 2.68
N PRO A 305 7.54 -20.30 2.97
CA PRO A 305 6.39 -20.19 3.83
C PRO A 305 6.80 -19.81 5.25
N PHE A 306 6.08 -18.89 5.86
CA PHE A 306 6.24 -18.58 7.27
C PHE A 306 5.50 -19.61 8.13
N ASN A 307 6.21 -20.68 8.45
CA ASN A 307 5.70 -21.84 9.18
C ASN A 307 6.80 -22.36 10.14
N PRO A 308 6.54 -23.41 10.95
CA PRO A 308 7.54 -23.94 11.89
C PRO A 308 8.86 -24.40 11.27
N GLU A 309 8.89 -24.69 9.97
CA GLU A 309 10.07 -25.09 9.22
C GLU A 309 10.82 -23.88 8.59
N PHE A 310 10.41 -22.64 8.86
CA PHE A 310 10.99 -21.44 8.24
C PHE A 310 12.52 -21.39 8.41
N ASP A 311 13.02 -21.55 9.63
CA ASP A 311 14.47 -21.51 9.91
C ASP A 311 15.24 -22.63 9.21
N GLN A 312 14.60 -23.77 8.98
CA GLN A 312 15.22 -24.88 8.23
C GLN A 312 15.28 -24.57 6.73
N ASN A 313 14.32 -23.81 6.23
CA ASN A 313 14.25 -23.39 4.83
C ASN A 313 15.09 -22.12 4.54
N THR A 314 15.60 -21.46 5.59
CA THR A 314 16.50 -20.31 5.51
C THR A 314 17.85 -20.62 6.23
N PRO A 315 18.56 -21.67 5.83
CA PRO A 315 19.81 -22.04 6.49
C PRO A 315 20.85 -20.94 6.33
N PRO A 316 21.85 -20.88 7.23
CA PRO A 316 22.95 -19.94 7.10
C PRO A 316 23.63 -20.04 5.74
N MET A 317 23.88 -18.89 5.13
CA MET A 317 24.56 -18.78 3.84
C MET A 317 25.94 -18.13 4.04
N VAL A 318 26.92 -18.63 3.30
CA VAL A 318 28.26 -18.04 3.26
C VAL A 318 28.47 -17.43 1.88
N PHE A 319 28.89 -16.20 1.86
CA PHE A 319 29.22 -15.50 0.62
C PHE A 319 30.49 -14.63 0.81
N GLU A 320 31.16 -14.37 -0.29
CA GLU A 320 32.36 -13.53 -0.29
C GLU A 320 31.98 -12.11 -0.66
N VAL A 321 32.40 -11.16 0.14
CA VAL A 321 32.31 -9.73 -0.15
C VAL A 321 33.58 -9.31 -0.89
N PRO A 322 33.48 -8.70 -2.10
CA PRO A 322 34.65 -8.18 -2.78
C PRO A 322 35.46 -7.22 -1.90
N GLU A 323 36.79 -7.30 -1.95
CA GLU A 323 37.68 -6.47 -1.12
C GLU A 323 37.47 -4.96 -1.33
N ASN A 324 37.02 -4.57 -2.51
CA ASN A 324 36.72 -3.18 -2.87
C ASN A 324 35.26 -2.76 -2.60
N ALA A 325 34.46 -3.60 -1.96
CA ALA A 325 33.09 -3.24 -1.63
C ALA A 325 33.07 -2.16 -0.54
N THR A 326 32.36 -1.08 -0.81
CA THR A 326 32.15 0.03 0.11
C THR A 326 30.90 -0.15 0.96
N LYS A 327 29.93 -0.93 0.47
CA LYS A 327 28.64 -1.19 1.10
C LYS A 327 28.11 -2.57 0.76
N VAL A 328 27.40 -3.19 1.70
CA VAL A 328 26.63 -4.41 1.49
C VAL A 328 25.19 -4.13 1.93
N GLU A 329 24.25 -4.44 1.07
CA GLU A 329 22.82 -4.32 1.36
C GLU A 329 22.15 -5.68 1.28
N PHE A 330 21.29 -5.96 2.25
CA PHE A 330 20.40 -7.11 2.21
C PHE A 330 19.01 -6.63 1.83
N VAL A 331 18.45 -7.21 0.77
CA VAL A 331 17.08 -6.96 0.35
C VAL A 331 16.23 -8.17 0.69
N SER A 332 15.19 -7.97 1.48
CA SER A 332 14.28 -9.03 1.89
C SER A 332 12.86 -8.63 1.51
N TYR A 333 12.19 -9.48 0.75
CA TYR A 333 10.76 -9.35 0.47
C TYR A 333 9.96 -10.14 1.49
N ILE A 334 9.34 -9.45 2.42
CA ILE A 334 8.48 -10.01 3.45
C ILE A 334 7.06 -9.54 3.16
N THR A 335 6.16 -10.49 2.91
CA THR A 335 4.74 -10.20 2.80
C THR A 335 4.01 -10.96 3.91
N GLY A 336 3.31 -10.27 4.78
CA GLY A 336 2.42 -10.86 5.77
C GLY A 336 1.17 -11.47 5.12
N HIS A 337 1.31 -12.06 3.92
CA HIS A 337 0.19 -12.40 3.07
C HIS A 337 0.21 -13.85 2.65
N GLY A 338 -0.93 -14.47 2.76
CA GLY A 338 -1.15 -15.82 2.29
C GLY A 338 -1.84 -16.71 3.29
N TRP A 339 -2.67 -17.57 2.75
CA TRP A 339 -3.39 -18.58 3.50
C TRP A 339 -2.40 -19.62 4.02
N GLY A 340 -2.27 -19.72 5.33
CA GLY A 340 -1.33 -20.65 5.97
C GLY A 340 -1.76 -22.11 5.82
N SER A 341 -0.79 -23.02 5.85
CA SER A 341 -1.01 -24.45 5.94
C SER A 341 -1.58 -24.86 7.32
N ASN A 342 -2.03 -26.10 7.44
CA ASN A 342 -2.53 -26.65 8.70
C ASN A 342 -1.56 -26.38 9.86
N GLY A 343 -2.09 -25.74 10.92
CA GLY A 343 -1.34 -25.44 12.14
C GLY A 343 -0.72 -24.06 12.22
N THR A 344 -0.74 -23.25 11.15
CA THR A 344 -0.22 -21.89 11.15
C THR A 344 -1.31 -20.82 11.34
N PHE A 345 -2.58 -21.18 11.13
CA PHE A 345 -3.74 -20.32 11.30
C PHE A 345 -3.61 -18.93 10.62
N ASN A 346 -2.99 -18.88 9.43
CA ASN A 346 -2.64 -17.65 8.72
C ASN A 346 -1.77 -16.70 9.55
N CYS A 347 -0.89 -17.24 10.36
CA CYS A 347 -0.08 -16.46 11.29
C CYS A 347 0.83 -15.45 10.57
N ALA A 348 1.24 -15.72 9.34
CA ALA A 348 1.99 -14.75 8.54
C ALA A 348 1.21 -13.44 8.30
N GLU A 349 -0.13 -13.53 8.27
CA GLU A 349 -1.03 -12.39 8.04
C GLU A 349 -1.63 -11.85 9.34
N PHE A 350 -1.96 -12.72 10.29
CA PHE A 350 -2.76 -12.35 11.47
C PHE A 350 -2.03 -12.51 12.81
N CYS A 351 -0.74 -12.79 12.82
CA CYS A 351 0.04 -12.82 14.06
C CYS A 351 1.10 -11.72 14.05
N ASN A 352 1.45 -11.26 15.25
CA ASN A 352 2.66 -10.48 15.40
C ASN A 352 3.86 -11.34 14.96
N SER A 353 4.69 -10.80 14.13
CA SER A 353 5.85 -11.52 13.59
C SER A 353 7.12 -10.70 13.70
N LYS A 354 8.24 -11.39 13.77
CA LYS A 354 9.57 -10.79 13.86
C LYS A 354 10.54 -11.56 12.98
N HIS A 355 11.33 -10.84 12.20
CA HIS A 355 12.42 -11.40 11.43
C HIS A 355 13.75 -10.91 12.00
N ILE A 356 14.63 -11.83 12.33
CA ILE A 356 15.95 -11.55 12.88
C ILE A 356 16.99 -11.95 11.86
N PHE A 357 17.76 -10.98 11.37
CA PHE A 357 18.85 -11.19 10.43
C PHE A 357 20.17 -11.17 11.20
N THR A 358 20.88 -12.26 11.17
CA THR A 358 22.16 -12.42 11.88
C THR A 358 23.30 -12.50 10.87
N VAL A 359 24.28 -11.60 11.01
CA VAL A 359 25.46 -11.55 10.14
C VAL A 359 26.71 -11.87 10.95
N ASN A 360 27.63 -12.63 10.37
CA ASN A 360 28.90 -13.02 10.99
C ASN A 360 28.72 -13.68 12.38
N GLY A 361 27.77 -14.62 12.48
CA GLY A 361 27.53 -15.38 13.70
C GLY A 361 27.00 -14.54 14.87
N GLY A 362 26.24 -13.48 14.59
CA GLY A 362 25.64 -12.62 15.62
C GLY A 362 26.47 -11.38 15.98
N VAL A 363 27.55 -11.11 15.25
CA VAL A 363 28.29 -9.84 15.41
C VAL A 363 27.44 -8.64 15.00
N TYR A 364 26.62 -8.84 13.97
CA TYR A 364 25.60 -7.87 13.54
C TYR A 364 24.24 -8.57 13.56
N GLU A 365 23.33 -8.01 14.32
CA GLU A 365 21.95 -8.48 14.38
C GLU A 365 21.04 -7.32 14.00
N PHE A 366 20.13 -7.58 13.09
CA PHE A 366 19.09 -6.65 12.67
C PHE A 366 17.73 -7.31 12.88
N GLU A 367 16.88 -6.62 13.58
CA GLU A 367 15.55 -7.07 13.94
C GLU A 367 14.51 -6.26 13.18
N ASN A 368 13.65 -6.94 12.43
CA ASN A 368 12.49 -6.35 11.78
C ASN A 368 11.25 -6.87 12.48
N ASP A 369 10.64 -6.02 13.28
CA ASP A 369 9.50 -6.33 14.12
C ASP A 369 8.21 -5.83 13.46
N HIS A 370 7.23 -6.72 13.34
CA HIS A 370 5.89 -6.45 12.83
C HIS A 370 4.86 -6.74 13.92
N PRO A 371 4.81 -5.93 14.99
CA PRO A 371 3.94 -6.19 16.15
C PRO A 371 2.46 -6.08 15.79
N GLU A 372 2.15 -5.45 14.68
CA GLU A 372 0.79 -5.13 14.26
C GLU A 372 0.32 -5.96 13.06
N ALA A 373 1.14 -6.90 12.59
CA ALA A 373 0.82 -7.75 11.44
C ALA A 373 -0.48 -8.55 11.61
N GLY A 374 -0.88 -8.82 12.84
CA GLY A 374 -2.14 -9.50 13.16
C GLY A 374 -3.37 -8.60 13.25
N ALA A 375 -3.24 -7.30 13.08
CA ALA A 375 -4.37 -6.38 13.15
C ALA A 375 -4.95 -6.15 11.76
N LEU A 376 -6.27 -6.18 11.66
CA LEU A 376 -7.00 -6.14 10.41
C LEU A 376 -6.85 -4.84 9.60
N ASP A 377 -6.38 -3.77 10.21
CA ASP A 377 -6.21 -2.45 9.61
C ASP A 377 -4.73 -2.10 9.34
N TYR A 378 -3.82 -3.01 9.57
CA TYR A 378 -2.37 -2.72 9.54
C TYR A 378 -1.66 -3.04 8.23
N CYS A 379 -2.31 -3.63 7.27
CA CYS A 379 -1.71 -3.89 5.96
C CYS A 379 -1.22 -2.63 5.24
N MET A 380 -1.61 -1.44 5.69
CA MET A 380 -1.30 -0.18 5.04
C MET A 380 -0.88 0.92 6.02
N GLN A 381 -0.32 0.57 7.15
CA GLN A 381 0.03 1.57 8.17
C GLN A 381 1.32 2.34 7.87
N PRO A 382 1.30 3.67 8.04
CA PRO A 382 2.50 4.48 7.99
C PRO A 382 3.56 4.10 9.04
N ALA A 383 3.16 3.44 10.12
CA ALA A 383 4.07 3.00 11.19
C ALA A 383 5.15 2.03 10.72
N THR A 384 4.93 1.33 9.60
CA THR A 384 5.94 0.45 8.99
C THR A 384 6.97 1.21 8.16
N ILE A 385 6.77 2.52 7.96
CA ILE A 385 7.73 3.36 7.23
C ILE A 385 8.80 3.81 8.21
N LEU A 386 9.98 3.25 8.09
CA LEU A 386 11.14 3.68 8.86
C LEU A 386 11.64 5.03 8.36
N LYS A 387 12.12 5.88 9.29
CA LYS A 387 12.66 7.18 8.95
C LYS A 387 13.85 7.03 8.00
N GLY A 388 13.79 7.69 6.85
CA GLY A 388 14.85 7.67 5.84
C GLY A 388 14.75 6.47 4.87
N VAL A 389 13.72 5.63 5.00
CA VAL A 389 13.41 4.56 4.06
C VAL A 389 12.20 4.97 3.24
N LYS A 390 12.23 4.75 1.94
CA LYS A 390 11.06 4.94 1.10
C LYS A 390 9.95 3.99 1.55
N PRO A 391 8.68 4.42 1.53
CA PRO A 391 7.57 3.52 1.83
C PRO A 391 7.65 2.31 0.92
N ASN A 392 7.73 1.12 1.52
CA ASN A 392 7.57 -0.10 0.77
C ASN A 392 6.09 -0.30 0.47
N GLN A 393 5.85 -0.82 -0.70
CA GLN A 393 4.49 -1.14 -1.10
C GLN A 393 4.12 -2.51 -0.57
N TYR A 394 2.89 -2.63 -0.17
CA TYR A 394 2.31 -3.85 0.38
C TYR A 394 1.58 -4.63 -0.68
#